data_53641d929c4e6de1900a195162b1c845
#
_entry.id   53641d929c4e6de1900a195162b1c845
#
_cell.length_a   1.000
_cell.length_b   1.000
_cell.length_c   1.000
_cell.angle_alpha   90.00
_cell.angle_beta   90.00
_cell.angle_gamma   90.00
#
_symmetry.space_group_name_H-M   'P 1'
#
loop_
_entity.id
_entity.type
_entity.pdbx_description
1 polymer ?
#
loop_
_entity_poly.entity_id
_entity_poly.type
_entity_poly.pdbx_seq_one_letter_code
_entity_poly.pdbx_strand_id
1 'polypeptide(L)'
;IESARRSIDFQVYIFDLDESGILVMDALIRAAQRGVKVRLLLDQLYGLNRPRMQAKLAALHRNFELKLYSPMFNQAEISDAEFFAGIVFRFQSLNQRMHTKLLLVDGGAALIGGRNIQDRYFDWDPDYNYRDRDLWVSGPVTAEMAENFNAFWNSERSLAAVDLDDVAVEL
;
A
#
# COMPACT_ATOMS: atom_id res chain seq x y z
N ILE A 1 -0.35 -12.20 8.48
CA ILE A 1 1.00 -11.58 8.40
C ILE A 1 1.99 -12.37 9.25
N GLU A 2 1.69 -12.66 10.51
CA GLU A 2 2.61 -13.33 11.42
C GLU A 2 2.98 -14.76 11.00
N SER A 3 2.07 -15.48 10.35
CA SER A 3 2.30 -16.85 9.84
C SER A 3 3.09 -16.92 8.53
N ALA A 4 3.34 -15.78 7.88
CA ALA A 4 4.10 -15.72 6.63
C ALA A 4 5.54 -16.22 6.83
N ARG A 5 6.01 -17.01 5.85
CA ARG A 5 7.35 -17.64 5.86
C ARG A 5 8.21 -17.24 4.67
N ARG A 6 7.62 -16.84 3.54
CA ARG A 6 8.33 -16.54 2.29
C ARG A 6 8.07 -15.13 1.80
N SER A 7 6.79 -14.76 1.63
CA SER A 7 6.42 -13.51 1.02
C SER A 7 5.09 -12.96 1.55
N ILE A 8 4.97 -11.64 1.53
CA ILE A 8 3.74 -10.90 1.71
C ILE A 8 3.67 -9.88 0.57
N ASP A 9 2.60 -9.96 -0.21
CA ASP A 9 2.27 -8.98 -1.22
C ASP A 9 1.01 -8.25 -0.74
N PHE A 10 1.14 -6.99 -0.42
CA PHE A 10 0.05 -6.20 0.13
C PHE A 10 -0.22 -4.97 -0.74
N GLN A 11 -1.43 -4.85 -1.22
CA GLN A 11 -1.92 -3.78 -2.05
C GLN A 11 -3.17 -3.20 -1.41
N VAL A 12 -3.19 -1.88 -1.18
CA VAL A 12 -4.32 -1.21 -0.52
C VAL A 12 -4.42 0.25 -0.95
N TYR A 13 -5.66 0.76 -1.01
CA TYR A 13 -5.95 2.11 -1.48
C TYR A 13 -5.72 3.17 -0.40
N ILE A 14 -6.31 2.98 0.80
CA ILE A 14 -6.12 3.86 1.96
C ILE A 14 -5.29 3.13 3.00
N PHE A 15 -4.22 3.77 3.45
CA PHE A 15 -3.40 3.30 4.56
C PHE A 15 -3.07 4.48 5.47
N ASP A 16 -3.81 4.61 6.57
CA ASP A 16 -3.56 5.64 7.59
C ASP A 16 -2.63 5.11 8.68
N LEU A 17 -1.93 6.00 9.37
CA LEU A 17 -1.11 5.67 10.53
C LEU A 17 -1.88 5.96 11.84
N ASP A 18 -3.11 5.48 11.90
CA ASP A 18 -3.90 5.37 13.10
C ASP A 18 -3.58 4.06 13.85
N GLU A 19 -4.37 3.65 14.83
CA GLU A 19 -4.04 2.46 15.64
C GLU A 19 -3.99 1.20 14.79
N SER A 20 -4.96 1.01 13.88
CA SER A 20 -4.99 -0.14 12.97
C SER A 20 -3.81 -0.15 12.00
N GLY A 21 -3.49 1.00 11.44
CA GLY A 21 -2.37 1.13 10.52
C GLY A 21 -1.01 0.89 11.17
N ILE A 22 -0.81 1.40 12.39
CA ILE A 22 0.40 1.13 13.18
C ILE A 22 0.56 -0.37 13.45
N LEU A 23 -0.51 -1.06 13.84
CA LEU A 23 -0.47 -2.51 14.10
C LEU A 23 -0.14 -3.31 12.84
N VAL A 24 -0.75 -2.97 11.71
CA VAL A 24 -0.49 -3.64 10.42
C VAL A 24 0.94 -3.37 9.97
N MET A 25 1.40 -2.13 10.04
CA MET A 25 2.77 -1.75 9.65
C MET A 25 3.81 -2.46 10.51
N ASP A 26 3.63 -2.49 11.82
CA ASP A 26 4.52 -3.21 12.75
C ASP A 26 4.58 -4.70 12.41
N ALA A 27 3.45 -5.34 12.11
CA ALA A 27 3.42 -6.74 11.70
C ALA A 27 4.17 -6.99 10.37
N LEU A 28 4.08 -6.08 9.39
CA LEU A 28 4.81 -6.14 8.13
C LEU A 28 6.32 -5.98 8.34
N ILE A 29 6.71 -5.02 9.18
CA ILE A 29 8.12 -4.79 9.55
C ILE A 29 8.70 -6.02 10.23
N ARG A 30 8.02 -6.59 11.21
CA ARG A 30 8.44 -7.82 11.87
C ARG A 30 8.54 -9.01 10.91
N ALA A 31 7.65 -9.09 9.92
CA ALA A 31 7.75 -10.11 8.88
C ALA A 31 9.04 -9.95 8.06
N ALA A 32 9.36 -8.72 7.62
CA ALA A 32 10.60 -8.44 6.90
C ALA A 32 11.85 -8.79 7.73
N GLN A 33 11.84 -8.46 9.02
CA GLN A 33 12.93 -8.81 9.95
C GLN A 33 13.10 -10.32 10.14
N ARG A 34 12.02 -11.10 10.05
CA ARG A 34 12.07 -12.58 10.05
C ARG A 34 12.59 -13.17 8.74
N GLY A 35 12.86 -12.36 7.72
CA GLY A 35 13.34 -12.81 6.42
C GLY A 35 12.24 -12.97 5.35
N VAL A 36 11.01 -12.63 5.66
CA VAL A 36 9.89 -12.64 4.70
C VAL A 36 10.04 -11.48 3.72
N LYS A 37 9.91 -11.73 2.42
CA LYS A 37 9.89 -10.67 1.42
C LYS A 37 8.54 -9.93 1.48
N VAL A 38 8.55 -8.66 1.86
CA VAL A 38 7.36 -7.81 1.95
C VAL A 38 7.36 -6.81 0.81
N ARG A 39 6.32 -6.82 0.01
CA ARG A 39 6.04 -5.83 -1.03
C ARG A 39 4.76 -5.09 -0.67
N LEU A 40 4.87 -3.80 -0.36
CA LEU A 40 3.74 -2.93 -0.04
C LEU A 40 3.49 -1.98 -1.20
N LEU A 41 2.30 -2.03 -1.79
CA LEU A 41 1.86 -1.14 -2.86
C LEU A 41 0.70 -0.28 -2.36
N LEU A 42 0.92 1.02 -2.31
CA LEU A 42 -0.06 2.01 -1.87
C LEU A 42 -0.47 2.93 -3.03
N ASP A 43 -1.69 3.43 -2.98
CA ASP A 43 -2.08 4.54 -3.86
C ASP A 43 -1.52 5.86 -3.31
N GLN A 44 -0.99 6.73 -4.17
CA GLN A 44 -0.41 8.00 -3.73
C GLN A 44 -1.39 8.87 -2.94
N LEU A 45 -2.64 9.00 -3.39
CA LEU A 45 -3.55 10.00 -2.82
C LEU A 45 -3.96 9.71 -1.37
N TYR A 46 -4.00 8.44 -0.99
CA TYR A 46 -4.54 8.01 0.31
C TYR A 46 -3.63 7.04 1.05
N GLY A 47 -2.40 6.84 0.56
CA GLY A 47 -1.45 5.91 1.15
C GLY A 47 -0.23 6.61 1.73
N LEU A 48 -0.14 6.70 3.07
CA LEU A 48 1.07 7.16 3.77
C LEU A 48 1.67 8.46 3.20
N ASN A 49 0.87 9.53 3.10
CA ASN A 49 1.31 10.84 2.59
C ASN A 49 2.29 11.54 3.57
N ARG A 50 3.44 10.90 3.79
CA ARG A 50 4.50 11.36 4.71
C ARG A 50 5.86 10.93 4.13
N PRO A 51 6.51 11.76 3.31
CA PRO A 51 7.77 11.44 2.63
C PRO A 51 8.85 10.91 3.59
N ARG A 52 9.02 11.56 4.73
CA ARG A 52 9.98 11.14 5.77
C ARG A 52 9.70 9.75 6.34
N MET A 53 8.44 9.35 6.46
CA MET A 53 8.07 8.02 6.92
C MET A 53 8.34 6.98 5.84
N GLN A 54 8.03 7.32 4.58
CA GLN A 54 8.30 6.46 3.44
C GLN A 54 9.79 6.23 3.25
N ALA A 55 10.63 7.27 3.42
CA ALA A 55 12.08 7.15 3.41
C ALA A 55 12.57 6.17 4.49
N LYS A 56 12.08 6.30 5.73
CA LYS A 56 12.43 5.38 6.82
C LYS A 56 12.00 3.94 6.52
N LEU A 57 10.81 3.73 5.98
CA LEU A 57 10.32 2.39 5.63
C LEU A 57 11.14 1.77 4.50
N ALA A 58 11.48 2.56 3.49
CA ALA A 58 12.29 2.11 2.36
C ALA A 58 13.73 1.75 2.75
N ALA A 59 14.29 2.46 3.74
CA ALA A 59 15.62 2.19 4.29
C ALA A 59 15.65 1.13 5.39
N LEU A 60 14.47 0.71 5.90
CA LEU A 60 14.39 -0.07 7.13
C LEU A 60 14.99 -1.46 7.02
N HIS A 61 14.70 -2.19 5.94
CA HIS A 61 15.14 -3.57 5.77
C HIS A 61 15.14 -3.99 4.30
N ARG A 62 16.18 -4.71 3.86
CA ARG A 62 16.31 -5.21 2.48
C ARG A 62 15.15 -6.08 1.98
N ASN A 63 14.37 -6.67 2.88
CA ASN A 63 13.20 -7.49 2.56
C ASN A 63 11.90 -6.69 2.57
N PHE A 64 11.95 -5.37 2.75
CA PHE A 64 10.77 -4.50 2.74
C PHE A 64 10.86 -3.54 1.54
N GLU A 65 9.95 -3.69 0.61
CA GLU A 65 9.86 -2.86 -0.58
C GLU A 65 8.55 -2.07 -0.56
N LEU A 66 8.62 -0.76 -0.73
CA LEU A 66 7.47 0.14 -0.81
C LEU A 66 7.41 0.78 -2.19
N LYS A 67 6.25 0.67 -2.84
CA LYS A 67 5.93 1.40 -4.07
C LYS A 67 4.65 2.21 -3.90
N LEU A 68 4.59 3.35 -4.62
CA LEU A 68 3.39 4.14 -4.78
C LEU A 68 2.83 3.97 -6.19
N TYR A 69 1.52 3.74 -6.29
CA TYR A 69 0.82 3.67 -7.55
C TYR A 69 0.39 5.06 -8.02
N SER A 70 0.72 5.37 -9.27
CA SER A 70 0.37 6.60 -9.97
C SER A 70 0.73 7.88 -9.21
N PRO A 71 2.01 8.02 -8.72
CA PRO A 71 2.43 9.25 -8.08
C PRO A 71 2.46 10.39 -9.08
N MET A 72 1.76 11.47 -8.76
CA MET A 72 1.77 12.71 -9.53
C MET A 72 3.01 13.53 -9.18
N PHE A 73 3.56 14.22 -10.18
CA PHE A 73 4.72 15.11 -10.03
C PHE A 73 5.97 14.42 -9.45
N ASN A 74 6.04 13.09 -9.54
CA ASN A 74 7.11 12.26 -8.95
C ASN A 74 7.29 12.48 -7.43
N GLN A 75 6.18 12.70 -6.71
CA GLN A 75 6.16 12.97 -5.28
C GLN A 75 5.27 11.99 -4.52
N ALA A 76 5.63 11.71 -3.27
CA ALA A 76 4.81 10.93 -2.35
C ALA A 76 3.64 11.76 -1.80
N GLU A 77 3.89 13.03 -1.48
CA GLU A 77 2.93 13.98 -0.97
C GLU A 77 2.75 15.12 -1.98
N ILE A 78 1.52 15.48 -2.25
CA ILE A 78 1.17 16.60 -3.12
C ILE A 78 0.45 17.69 -2.33
N SER A 79 0.81 18.93 -2.60
CA SER A 79 0.11 20.10 -2.05
C SER A 79 -1.28 20.28 -2.68
N ASP A 80 -2.15 21.05 -2.02
CA ASP A 80 -3.48 21.39 -2.56
C ASP A 80 -3.38 22.08 -3.93
N ALA A 81 -2.35 22.91 -4.15
CA ALA A 81 -2.13 23.59 -5.42
C ALA A 81 -1.75 22.59 -6.54
N GLU A 82 -0.90 21.62 -6.24
CA GLU A 82 -0.52 20.54 -7.18
C GLU A 82 -1.69 19.60 -7.44
N PHE A 83 -2.49 19.30 -6.43
CA PHE A 83 -3.72 18.53 -6.60
C PHE A 83 -4.68 19.25 -7.56
N PHE A 84 -4.88 20.55 -7.39
CA PHE A 84 -5.71 21.36 -8.29
C PHE A 84 -5.11 21.42 -9.71
N ALA A 85 -3.80 21.58 -9.84
CA ALA A 85 -3.13 21.51 -11.14
C ALA A 85 -3.29 20.11 -11.78
N GLY A 86 -3.26 19.04 -10.98
CA GLY A 86 -3.55 17.68 -11.41
C GLY A 86 -4.96 17.53 -12.01
N ILE A 87 -5.96 18.13 -11.38
CA ILE A 87 -7.34 18.14 -11.90
C ILE A 87 -7.40 18.79 -13.28
N VAL A 88 -6.69 19.90 -13.48
CA VAL A 88 -6.75 20.66 -14.74
C VAL A 88 -5.94 20.02 -15.85
N PHE A 89 -4.72 19.57 -15.55
CA PHE A 89 -3.75 19.15 -16.57
C PHE A 89 -3.51 17.63 -16.66
N ARG A 90 -3.89 16.87 -15.62
CA ARG A 90 -3.66 15.43 -15.53
C ARG A 90 -4.87 14.64 -15.05
N PHE A 91 -6.06 15.07 -15.43
CA PHE A 91 -7.33 14.48 -15.01
C PHE A 91 -7.41 12.95 -15.19
N GLN A 92 -6.90 12.43 -16.31
CA GLN A 92 -6.89 10.98 -16.56
C GLN A 92 -6.00 10.22 -15.56
N SER A 93 -4.82 10.75 -15.24
CA SER A 93 -3.92 10.14 -14.26
C SER A 93 -4.51 10.22 -12.84
N LEU A 94 -5.20 11.32 -12.54
CA LEU A 94 -5.88 11.52 -11.27
C LEU A 94 -7.04 10.52 -11.07
N ASN A 95 -7.78 10.19 -12.15
CA ASN A 95 -8.93 9.26 -12.09
C ASN A 95 -8.54 7.78 -12.16
N GLN A 96 -7.34 7.46 -12.63
CA GLN A 96 -6.89 6.08 -12.76
C GLN A 96 -6.16 5.65 -11.48
N ARG A 97 -6.92 5.38 -10.42
CA ARG A 97 -6.40 4.98 -9.10
C ARG A 97 -6.51 3.48 -8.90
N MET A 98 -5.64 2.97 -8.04
CA MET A 98 -5.64 1.58 -7.63
C MET A 98 -6.60 1.36 -6.46
N HIS A 99 -7.79 0.84 -6.72
CA HIS A 99 -8.80 0.64 -5.67
C HIS A 99 -8.86 -0.79 -5.11
N THR A 100 -7.97 -1.67 -5.51
CA THR A 100 -7.86 -3.06 -5.04
C THR A 100 -7.31 -3.10 -3.62
N LYS A 101 -7.85 -3.99 -2.77
CA LYS A 101 -7.33 -4.33 -1.44
C LYS A 101 -7.07 -5.83 -1.43
N LEU A 102 -5.80 -6.18 -1.40
CA LEU A 102 -5.34 -7.56 -1.47
C LEU A 102 -4.16 -7.75 -0.53
N LEU A 103 -4.25 -8.70 0.38
CA LEU A 103 -3.13 -9.22 1.15
C LEU A 103 -2.91 -10.67 0.74
N LEU A 104 -1.82 -10.95 0.05
CA LEU A 104 -1.43 -12.28 -0.38
C LEU A 104 -0.24 -12.76 0.46
N VAL A 105 -0.35 -13.94 1.03
CA VAL A 105 0.65 -14.55 1.91
C VAL A 105 1.18 -15.83 1.30
N ASP A 106 2.50 -15.89 1.15
CA ASP A 106 3.25 -17.06 0.63
C ASP A 106 2.75 -17.59 -0.73
N GLY A 107 2.00 -16.80 -1.47
CA GLY A 107 1.36 -17.16 -2.74
C GLY A 107 0.25 -18.20 -2.60
N GLY A 108 -0.11 -18.62 -1.38
CA GLY A 108 -1.06 -19.70 -1.13
C GLY A 108 -2.34 -19.33 -0.42
N ALA A 109 -2.38 -18.14 0.19
CA ALA A 109 -3.55 -17.64 0.90
C ALA A 109 -3.69 -16.13 0.67
N ALA A 110 -4.92 -15.66 0.49
CA ALA A 110 -5.20 -14.26 0.27
C ALA A 110 -6.39 -13.79 1.09
N LEU A 111 -6.34 -12.52 1.49
CA LEU A 111 -7.48 -11.74 1.97
C LEU A 111 -7.78 -10.67 0.92
N ILE A 112 -9.01 -10.67 0.41
CA ILE A 112 -9.47 -9.70 -0.59
C ILE A 112 -10.84 -9.15 -0.18
N GLY A 113 -11.03 -7.84 -0.36
CA GLY A 113 -12.31 -7.21 0.02
C GLY A 113 -12.36 -5.73 -0.24
N GLY A 114 -13.25 -5.06 0.49
CA GLY A 114 -13.42 -3.62 0.42
C GLY A 114 -12.65 -2.84 1.50
N ARG A 115 -12.16 -3.53 2.53
CA ARG A 115 -11.55 -2.94 3.72
C ARG A 115 -10.21 -2.28 3.41
N ASN A 116 -10.10 -1.01 3.76
CA ASN A 116 -8.82 -0.28 3.82
C ASN A 116 -8.18 -0.42 5.21
N ILE A 117 -6.99 0.13 5.38
CA ILE A 117 -6.29 0.19 6.66
C ILE A 117 -6.51 1.58 7.26
N GLN A 118 -7.52 1.66 8.08
CA GLN A 118 -7.93 2.83 8.83
C GLN A 118 -8.90 2.38 9.93
N ASP A 119 -8.85 2.96 11.13
CA ASP A 119 -9.65 2.56 12.31
C ASP A 119 -11.14 2.42 12.02
N ARG A 120 -11.66 3.27 11.13
CA ARG A 120 -13.07 3.23 10.68
C ARG A 120 -13.49 1.94 9.99
N TYR A 121 -12.55 1.16 9.50
CA TYR A 121 -12.84 -0.16 8.90
C TYR A 121 -12.75 -1.31 9.91
N PHE A 122 -12.36 -1.02 11.17
CA PHE A 122 -12.14 -2.03 12.22
C PHE A 122 -13.02 -1.80 13.44
N ASP A 123 -14.05 -0.96 13.33
CA ASP A 123 -14.98 -0.59 14.42
C ASP A 123 -14.27 0.11 15.60
N TRP A 124 -13.18 0.84 15.33
CA TRP A 124 -12.39 1.55 16.35
C TRP A 124 -12.58 3.07 16.36
N ASP A 125 -13.23 3.62 15.35
CA ASP A 125 -13.57 5.05 15.36
C ASP A 125 -14.81 5.27 16.22
N PRO A 126 -14.80 6.18 17.20
CA PRO A 126 -15.92 6.39 18.12
C PRO A 126 -17.15 7.02 17.45
N ASP A 127 -16.96 7.71 16.32
CA ASP A 127 -18.01 8.50 15.69
C ASP A 127 -18.67 7.77 14.51
N TYR A 128 -17.85 7.10 13.68
CA TYR A 128 -18.36 6.50 12.45
C TYR A 128 -17.49 5.34 11.95
N ASN A 129 -18.12 4.20 11.64
CA ASN A 129 -17.42 3.03 11.11
C ASN A 129 -18.06 2.52 9.83
N TYR A 130 -17.23 2.11 8.88
CA TYR A 130 -17.65 1.46 7.65
C TYR A 130 -18.00 -0.01 7.88
N ARG A 131 -18.99 -0.51 7.15
CA ARG A 131 -19.34 -1.93 7.12
C ARG A 131 -18.83 -2.54 5.82
N ASP A 132 -17.75 -3.25 5.91
CA ASP A 132 -17.11 -3.92 4.77
C ASP A 132 -17.02 -5.44 4.99
N ARG A 133 -16.78 -6.17 3.92
CA ARG A 133 -16.61 -7.62 3.95
C ARG A 133 -15.36 -8.00 3.20
N ASP A 134 -14.62 -8.93 3.81
CA ASP A 134 -13.43 -9.52 3.21
C ASP A 134 -13.61 -11.03 3.07
N LEU A 135 -12.98 -11.59 2.06
CA LEU A 135 -12.97 -13.01 1.77
C LEU A 135 -11.57 -13.55 2.03
N TRP A 136 -11.50 -14.61 2.81
CA TRP A 136 -10.32 -15.45 2.86
C TRP A 136 -10.35 -16.45 1.72
N VAL A 137 -9.29 -16.48 0.92
CA VAL A 137 -9.17 -17.29 -0.28
C VAL A 137 -7.91 -18.13 -0.20
N SER A 138 -7.99 -19.40 -0.62
CA SER A 138 -6.83 -20.29 -0.72
C SER A 138 -6.98 -21.23 -1.93
N GLY A 139 -5.88 -21.86 -2.33
CA GLY A 139 -5.85 -22.79 -3.46
C GLY A 139 -5.45 -22.11 -4.78
N PRO A 140 -5.66 -22.78 -5.95
CA PRO A 140 -5.07 -22.37 -7.22
C PRO A 140 -5.39 -20.94 -7.66
N VAL A 141 -6.54 -20.40 -7.30
CA VAL A 141 -6.96 -19.03 -7.64
C VAL A 141 -6.03 -17.96 -7.06
N THR A 142 -5.27 -18.25 -6.01
CA THR A 142 -4.28 -17.32 -5.47
C THR A 142 -3.15 -17.01 -6.46
N ALA A 143 -2.90 -17.89 -7.44
CA ALA A 143 -1.95 -17.63 -8.52
C ALA A 143 -2.42 -16.47 -9.42
N GLU A 144 -3.71 -16.45 -9.78
CA GLU A 144 -4.29 -15.34 -10.57
C GLU A 144 -4.24 -14.01 -9.77
N MET A 145 -4.44 -14.07 -8.45
CA MET A 145 -4.31 -12.91 -7.57
C MET A 145 -2.86 -12.40 -7.52
N ALA A 146 -1.88 -13.31 -7.50
CA ALA A 146 -0.46 -12.96 -7.58
C ALA A 146 -0.09 -12.34 -8.93
N GLU A 147 -0.64 -12.85 -10.04
CA GLU A 147 -0.46 -12.26 -11.37
C GLU A 147 -1.04 -10.85 -11.42
N ASN A 148 -2.24 -10.63 -10.88
CA ASN A 148 -2.85 -9.31 -10.79
C ASN A 148 -2.00 -8.35 -9.95
N PHE A 149 -1.56 -8.76 -8.76
CA PHE A 149 -0.65 -7.97 -7.95
C PHE A 149 0.63 -7.60 -8.72
N ASN A 150 1.25 -8.58 -9.39
CA ASN A 150 2.47 -8.37 -10.16
C ASN A 150 2.26 -7.42 -11.35
N ALA A 151 1.09 -7.44 -11.99
CA ALA A 151 0.75 -6.50 -13.04
C ALA A 151 0.72 -5.04 -12.52
N PHE A 152 0.15 -4.81 -11.34
CA PHE A 152 0.19 -3.50 -10.69
C PHE A 152 1.60 -3.14 -10.21
N TRP A 153 2.29 -4.07 -9.55
CA TRP A 153 3.63 -3.86 -8.99
C TRP A 153 4.67 -3.50 -10.06
N ASN A 154 4.59 -4.13 -11.23
CA ASN A 154 5.51 -3.92 -12.35
C ASN A 154 5.01 -2.88 -13.37
N SER A 155 3.87 -2.26 -13.11
CA SER A 155 3.36 -1.18 -13.95
C SER A 155 4.32 0.00 -13.97
N GLU A 156 4.47 0.67 -15.10
CA GLU A 156 5.17 1.95 -15.23
C GLU A 156 4.62 3.04 -14.29
N ARG A 157 3.40 2.84 -13.78
CA ARG A 157 2.77 3.74 -12.81
C ARG A 157 3.16 3.46 -11.37
N SER A 158 3.85 2.36 -11.08
CA SER A 158 4.27 1.98 -9.74
C SER A 158 5.73 2.32 -9.52
N LEU A 159 5.99 3.45 -8.88
CA LEU A 159 7.35 3.90 -8.59
C LEU A 159 7.78 3.45 -7.19
N ALA A 160 9.05 3.08 -7.06
CA ALA A 160 9.61 2.82 -5.74
C ALA A 160 9.63 4.12 -4.91
N ALA A 161 9.32 4.03 -3.63
CA ALA A 161 9.29 5.21 -2.78
C ALA A 161 10.63 5.96 -2.76
N VAL A 162 11.74 5.23 -2.85
CA VAL A 162 13.10 5.83 -2.92
C VAL A 162 13.37 6.66 -4.17
N ASP A 163 12.60 6.45 -5.23
CA ASP A 163 12.76 7.16 -6.51
C ASP A 163 11.89 8.42 -6.59
N LEU A 164 11.11 8.72 -5.55
CA LEU A 164 10.27 9.92 -5.48
C LEU A 164 11.09 11.09 -4.94
N ASP A 165 10.93 12.27 -5.56
CA ASP A 165 11.79 13.44 -5.31
C ASP A 165 11.77 13.90 -3.85
N ASP A 166 10.57 13.95 -3.24
CA ASP A 166 10.37 14.36 -1.85
C ASP A 166 10.81 13.30 -0.83
N VAL A 167 10.79 12.02 -1.21
CA VAL A 167 11.29 10.92 -0.38
C VAL A 167 12.81 10.83 -0.45
N ALA A 168 13.39 11.00 -1.64
CA ALA A 168 14.84 10.95 -1.86
C ALA A 168 15.59 12.00 -1.06
N VAL A 169 14.98 13.16 -0.80
CA VAL A 169 15.58 14.22 0.04
C VAL A 169 15.67 13.83 1.52
N GLU A 170 14.83 12.89 1.97
CA GLU A 170 14.75 12.43 3.35
C GLU A 170 15.61 11.18 3.66
N LEU A 171 16.24 10.58 2.61
CA LEU A 171 17.16 9.42 2.74
C LEU A 171 18.57 9.87 3.06
#